data_760b32d92556ebe3e48d51f17083d195
#
_entry.id   760b32d92556ebe3e48d51f17083d195
#
_cell.length_a   1.000
_cell.length_b   1.000
_cell.length_c   1.000
_cell.angle_alpha   90.00
_cell.angle_beta   90.00
_cell.angle_gamma   90.00
#
_symmetry.space_group_name_H-M   'P 1'
#
loop_
_entity.id
_entity.type
_entity.pdbx_description
1 polymer ?
#
loop_
_entity_poly.entity_id
_entity_poly.type
_entity_poly.pdbx_seq_one_letter_code
_entity_poly.pdbx_strand_id
1 'polypeptide(L)'
;MNTESKDLPDAKTLFERMCIDGTRFQAHKFISAVESYDGLREAAEEGRQITANYLPLLSDVFSAFFQNKARLKQNPPRETEENREIMETALGLKEYEELHTVSRLDFFASAAATRAFSHQLIKLLKEKKEEDKKEPERGKADKGALGVDPNTLRWAIRRSLKKGLAEAQEAKQAVETFGREEGGIQRIPLNEQFRLADLLGKNAKIKQIVKMLGRMRLEALSVKRSRITHSSPVRRGVETVGIEGIDRVLPDELAALAIGEEGEKLFLRKLFDEDLLAYNYKNPVDETHGPILIAVDGSGSMAGHKESWAKALAIATILQAKKGKRNSQGIIFGASEQEIFEIDVNKLEDLATASFHMGTNFGPPLRWAQDKFNEQPRADLFFITDGICNIEETERADFIRAKTRSGANCYSVLIGSETTETVKQFSDKVFSLAVAPTPRDGGQILSEI
;
A
#
# COMPACT_ATOMS: atom_id res chain seq x y z
N MET A 1 17.04 -19.04 -7.56
CA MET A 1 17.30 -19.85 -8.77
C MET A 1 17.10 -18.92 -9.95
N ASN A 2 18.19 -18.55 -10.63
CA ASN A 2 18.14 -17.74 -11.86
C ASN A 2 17.66 -18.64 -13.00
N THR A 3 16.39 -18.59 -13.33
CA THR A 3 15.91 -19.07 -14.62
C THR A 3 16.15 -17.93 -15.60
N GLU A 4 17.19 -18.10 -16.40
CA GLU A 4 17.59 -17.24 -17.49
C GLU A 4 16.39 -16.97 -18.44
N SER A 5 16.11 -15.70 -18.68
CA SER A 5 15.14 -15.20 -19.67
C SER A 5 15.64 -15.47 -21.11
N LYS A 6 15.73 -16.74 -21.49
CA LYS A 6 16.39 -17.18 -22.74
C LYS A 6 15.61 -16.95 -24.05
N ASP A 7 14.38 -16.39 -24.03
CA ASP A 7 13.52 -16.40 -25.23
C ASP A 7 12.81 -15.09 -25.60
N LEU A 8 13.16 -13.96 -24.99
CA LEU A 8 12.60 -12.68 -25.44
C LEU A 8 13.39 -12.15 -26.65
N PRO A 9 12.71 -11.69 -27.72
CA PRO A 9 13.40 -11.06 -28.85
C PRO A 9 14.08 -9.78 -28.40
N ASP A 10 15.15 -9.38 -29.09
CA ASP A 10 15.78 -8.10 -28.84
C ASP A 10 14.84 -6.93 -29.17
N ALA A 11 15.09 -5.78 -28.57
CA ALA A 11 14.23 -4.60 -28.74
C ALA A 11 14.13 -4.11 -30.19
N LYS A 12 15.14 -4.37 -31.03
CA LYS A 12 15.13 -4.01 -32.44
C LYS A 12 14.16 -4.89 -33.21
N THR A 13 14.29 -6.20 -33.09
CA THR A 13 13.42 -7.19 -33.73
C THR A 13 11.96 -7.01 -33.30
N LEU A 14 11.72 -6.76 -32.00
CA LEU A 14 10.39 -6.49 -31.51
C LEU A 14 9.79 -5.21 -32.10
N PHE A 15 10.57 -4.12 -32.10
CA PHE A 15 10.14 -2.82 -32.65
C PHE A 15 9.79 -2.89 -34.13
N GLU A 16 10.55 -3.64 -34.91
CA GLU A 16 10.29 -3.81 -36.36
C GLU A 16 8.93 -4.46 -36.64
N ARG A 17 8.45 -5.32 -35.73
CA ARG A 17 7.16 -6.04 -35.82
C ARG A 17 5.98 -5.33 -35.12
N MET A 18 6.20 -4.18 -34.50
CA MET A 18 5.15 -3.38 -33.88
C MET A 18 4.37 -2.57 -34.91
N CYS A 19 3.08 -2.37 -34.70
CA CYS A 19 2.20 -1.51 -35.48
C CYS A 19 2.00 -0.11 -34.88
N ILE A 20 2.30 0.09 -33.60
CA ILE A 20 2.32 1.42 -32.98
C ILE A 20 3.59 2.17 -33.40
N ASP A 21 3.43 3.45 -33.80
CA ASP A 21 4.53 4.35 -34.09
C ASP A 21 5.29 4.73 -32.82
N GLY A 22 6.60 4.81 -32.87
CA GLY A 22 7.43 5.11 -31.74
C GLY A 22 8.92 4.94 -32.00
N THR A 23 9.66 4.60 -30.96
CA THR A 23 11.11 4.35 -31.02
C THR A 23 11.45 2.99 -30.39
N ARG A 24 12.66 2.52 -30.60
CA ARG A 24 13.18 1.31 -29.92
C ARG A 24 13.12 1.39 -28.40
N PHE A 25 13.05 2.60 -27.86
CA PHE A 25 12.93 2.83 -26.41
C PHE A 25 11.66 2.20 -25.83
N GLN A 26 10.50 2.28 -26.50
CA GLN A 26 9.26 1.68 -26.03
C GLN A 26 9.36 0.14 -26.01
N ALA A 27 9.93 -0.46 -27.07
CA ALA A 27 10.16 -1.91 -27.08
C ALA A 27 11.09 -2.36 -25.96
N HIS A 28 12.16 -1.59 -25.69
CA HIS A 28 13.07 -1.86 -24.56
C HIS A 28 12.34 -1.74 -23.21
N LYS A 29 11.51 -0.71 -23.05
CA LYS A 29 10.69 -0.54 -21.82
C LYS A 29 9.72 -1.69 -21.62
N PHE A 30 9.09 -2.18 -22.69
CA PHE A 30 8.23 -3.34 -22.62
C PHE A 30 8.99 -4.61 -22.19
N ILE A 31 10.17 -4.87 -22.78
CA ILE A 31 11.02 -5.99 -22.37
C ILE A 31 11.36 -5.89 -20.88
N SER A 32 11.79 -4.71 -20.41
CA SER A 32 12.04 -4.47 -18.98
C SER A 32 10.79 -4.72 -18.11
N ALA A 33 9.60 -4.40 -18.59
CA ALA A 33 8.36 -4.70 -17.87
C ALA A 33 8.10 -6.20 -17.77
N VAL A 34 8.31 -6.96 -18.85
CA VAL A 34 8.14 -8.43 -18.86
C VAL A 34 9.18 -9.12 -17.96
N GLU A 35 10.42 -8.61 -17.95
CA GLU A 35 11.48 -9.13 -17.06
C GLU A 35 11.22 -8.86 -15.57
N SER A 36 10.62 -7.72 -15.26
CA SER A 36 10.42 -7.26 -13.87
C SER A 36 9.07 -7.67 -13.28
N TYR A 37 8.10 -8.08 -14.11
CA TYR A 37 6.72 -8.34 -13.72
C TYR A 37 6.28 -9.75 -14.09
N ASP A 38 6.28 -10.66 -13.11
CA ASP A 38 5.97 -12.07 -13.31
C ASP A 38 4.62 -12.31 -13.96
N GLY A 39 3.57 -11.60 -13.53
CA GLY A 39 2.25 -11.74 -14.12
C GLY A 39 2.16 -11.28 -15.57
N LEU A 40 2.98 -10.33 -16.02
CA LEU A 40 3.07 -9.94 -17.43
C LEU A 40 3.88 -10.95 -18.22
N ARG A 41 4.93 -11.53 -17.62
CA ARG A 41 5.72 -12.61 -18.23
C ARG A 41 4.88 -13.85 -18.49
N GLU A 42 4.12 -14.32 -17.47
CA GLU A 42 3.19 -15.43 -17.60
C GLU A 42 2.20 -15.20 -18.77
N ALA A 43 1.61 -14.00 -18.84
CA ALA A 43 0.68 -13.64 -19.90
C ALA A 43 1.34 -13.59 -21.29
N ALA A 44 2.60 -13.13 -21.37
CA ALA A 44 3.36 -13.13 -22.62
C ALA A 44 3.68 -14.55 -23.09
N GLU A 45 4.06 -15.45 -22.21
CA GLU A 45 4.34 -16.86 -22.50
C GLU A 45 3.08 -17.61 -22.94
N GLU A 46 1.96 -17.43 -22.23
CA GLU A 46 0.67 -18.02 -22.59
C GLU A 46 0.20 -17.58 -23.96
N GLY A 47 0.29 -16.30 -24.28
CA GLY A 47 -0.14 -15.77 -25.56
C GLY A 47 0.74 -16.22 -26.73
N ARG A 48 2.06 -16.40 -26.52
CA ARG A 48 2.98 -16.94 -27.54
C ARG A 48 2.62 -18.37 -27.97
N GLN A 49 2.01 -19.16 -27.10
CA GLN A 49 1.52 -20.51 -27.45
C GLN A 49 0.29 -20.46 -28.38
N ILE A 50 -0.41 -19.32 -28.40
CA ILE A 50 -1.61 -19.12 -29.23
C ILE A 50 -1.21 -18.58 -30.60
N THR A 51 -0.42 -17.50 -30.66
CA THR A 51 0.04 -16.88 -31.92
C THR A 51 1.46 -16.34 -31.79
N ALA A 52 2.26 -16.49 -32.86
CA ALA A 52 3.63 -15.98 -32.95
C ALA A 52 3.70 -14.43 -32.91
N ASN A 53 2.61 -13.74 -33.26
CA ASN A 53 2.53 -12.28 -33.28
C ASN A 53 2.04 -11.68 -31.96
N TYR A 54 1.88 -12.51 -30.90
CA TYR A 54 1.35 -12.05 -29.62
C TYR A 54 2.30 -11.10 -28.88
N LEU A 55 3.60 -11.38 -28.89
CA LEU A 55 4.57 -10.53 -28.21
C LEU A 55 4.66 -9.12 -28.84
N PRO A 56 4.73 -8.97 -30.18
CA PRO A 56 4.58 -7.68 -30.84
C PRO A 56 3.28 -6.95 -30.48
N LEU A 57 2.14 -7.67 -30.43
CA LEU A 57 0.86 -7.10 -30.03
C LEU A 57 0.89 -6.59 -28.58
N LEU A 58 1.45 -7.37 -27.67
CA LEU A 58 1.53 -6.96 -26.26
C LEU A 58 2.45 -5.75 -26.08
N SER A 59 3.53 -5.66 -26.88
CA SER A 59 4.40 -4.49 -26.93
C SER A 59 3.68 -3.25 -27.49
N ASP A 60 2.82 -3.43 -28.51
CA ASP A 60 1.96 -2.37 -29.04
C ASP A 60 0.98 -1.85 -27.98
N VAL A 61 0.31 -2.75 -27.25
CA VAL A 61 -0.60 -2.41 -26.15
C VAL A 61 0.12 -1.63 -25.03
N PHE A 62 1.27 -2.13 -24.59
CA PHE A 62 2.08 -1.42 -23.59
C PHE A 62 2.50 -0.03 -24.09
N SER A 63 2.96 0.06 -25.32
CA SER A 63 3.40 1.32 -25.94
C SER A 63 2.24 2.31 -26.07
N ALA A 64 1.06 1.84 -26.46
CA ALA A 64 -0.14 2.66 -26.53
C ALA A 64 -0.55 3.24 -25.18
N PHE A 65 -0.40 2.47 -24.10
CA PHE A 65 -0.71 2.94 -22.74
C PHE A 65 0.38 3.87 -22.17
N PHE A 66 1.64 3.63 -22.52
CA PHE A 66 2.77 4.36 -21.96
C PHE A 66 3.09 5.67 -22.68
N GLN A 67 2.94 5.75 -24.00
CA GLN A 67 3.31 6.94 -24.77
C GLN A 67 2.42 8.14 -24.44
N ASN A 68 2.93 9.35 -24.62
CA ASN A 68 2.14 10.57 -24.48
C ASN A 68 0.98 10.65 -25.49
N LYS A 69 1.20 10.16 -26.70
CA LYS A 69 0.22 10.08 -27.77
C LYS A 69 0.52 8.88 -28.65
N ALA A 70 -0.29 7.85 -28.59
CA ALA A 70 -0.15 6.67 -29.43
C ALA A 70 -0.71 6.93 -30.84
N ARG A 71 0.00 6.44 -31.83
CA ARG A 71 -0.40 6.48 -33.25
C ARG A 71 -0.01 5.18 -33.94
N LEU A 72 -0.76 4.77 -34.96
CA LEU A 72 -0.41 3.65 -35.81
C LEU A 72 0.65 4.06 -36.81
N LYS A 73 1.59 3.15 -37.16
CA LYS A 73 2.53 3.31 -38.22
C LYS A 73 1.77 3.42 -39.55
N GLN A 74 2.25 4.26 -40.49
CA GLN A 74 1.64 4.38 -41.82
C GLN A 74 1.80 3.09 -42.65
N ASN A 75 2.96 2.44 -42.54
CA ASN A 75 3.27 1.20 -43.28
C ASN A 75 3.72 0.12 -42.28
N PRO A 76 2.79 -0.54 -41.55
CA PRO A 76 3.13 -1.65 -40.65
C PRO A 76 3.52 -2.90 -41.46
N PRO A 77 4.28 -3.84 -40.87
CA PRO A 77 4.58 -5.11 -41.53
C PRO A 77 3.28 -5.88 -41.84
N ARG A 78 3.22 -6.50 -43.02
CA ARG A 78 2.03 -7.28 -43.42
C ARG A 78 1.66 -8.41 -42.48
N GLU A 79 2.65 -8.97 -41.79
CA GLU A 79 2.46 -10.05 -40.81
C GLU A 79 1.69 -9.60 -39.56
N THR A 80 1.50 -8.29 -39.36
CA THR A 80 0.88 -7.70 -38.13
C THR A 80 -0.47 -7.05 -38.43
N GLU A 81 -1.15 -7.38 -39.53
CA GLU A 81 -2.48 -6.84 -39.87
C GLU A 81 -3.53 -7.14 -38.76
N GLU A 82 -3.49 -8.36 -38.22
CA GLU A 82 -4.37 -8.72 -37.07
C GLU A 82 -4.13 -7.82 -35.83
N ASN A 83 -2.86 -7.56 -35.52
CA ASN A 83 -2.49 -6.68 -34.43
C ASN A 83 -2.95 -5.24 -34.68
N ARG A 84 -2.83 -4.79 -35.93
CA ARG A 84 -3.28 -3.47 -36.33
C ARG A 84 -4.78 -3.30 -36.12
N GLU A 85 -5.60 -4.27 -36.51
CA GLU A 85 -7.06 -4.24 -36.33
C GLU A 85 -7.45 -4.12 -34.88
N ILE A 86 -6.76 -4.88 -33.98
CA ILE A 86 -6.94 -4.80 -32.54
C ILE A 86 -6.60 -3.40 -32.02
N MET A 87 -5.44 -2.87 -32.42
CA MET A 87 -4.95 -1.57 -31.93
C MET A 87 -5.78 -0.41 -32.50
N GLU A 88 -6.21 -0.47 -33.76
CA GLU A 88 -7.10 0.52 -34.36
C GLU A 88 -8.45 0.58 -33.62
N THR A 89 -9.02 -0.59 -33.33
CA THR A 89 -10.24 -0.69 -32.55
C THR A 89 -10.03 -0.14 -31.13
N ALA A 90 -8.92 -0.47 -30.48
CA ALA A 90 -8.63 -0.02 -29.12
C ALA A 90 -8.48 1.50 -29.03
N LEU A 91 -7.69 2.09 -29.93
CA LEU A 91 -7.44 3.54 -29.97
C LEU A 91 -8.70 4.37 -30.28
N GLY A 92 -9.68 3.78 -30.98
CA GLY A 92 -10.95 4.42 -31.33
C GLY A 92 -12.00 4.37 -30.21
N LEU A 93 -11.73 3.75 -29.06
CA LEU A 93 -12.67 3.62 -27.95
C LEU A 93 -12.44 4.68 -26.87
N LYS A 94 -13.55 5.20 -26.31
CA LYS A 94 -13.50 6.16 -25.18
C LYS A 94 -12.80 5.57 -23.95
N GLU A 95 -12.97 4.28 -23.71
CA GLU A 95 -12.35 3.56 -22.60
C GLU A 95 -10.81 3.55 -22.70
N TYR A 96 -10.26 3.68 -23.91
CA TYR A 96 -8.82 3.88 -24.12
C TYR A 96 -8.36 5.23 -23.57
N GLU A 97 -9.09 6.31 -23.84
CA GLU A 97 -8.74 7.65 -23.35
C GLU A 97 -8.76 7.71 -21.82
N GLU A 98 -9.76 7.06 -21.20
CA GLU A 98 -9.87 6.96 -19.74
C GLU A 98 -8.67 6.21 -19.14
N LEU A 99 -8.31 5.06 -19.69
CA LEU A 99 -7.15 4.28 -19.27
C LEU A 99 -5.84 5.04 -19.52
N HIS A 100 -5.70 5.64 -20.69
CA HIS A 100 -4.50 6.38 -21.08
C HIS A 100 -4.23 7.58 -20.14
N THR A 101 -5.27 8.24 -19.63
CA THR A 101 -5.11 9.32 -18.64
C THR A 101 -4.41 8.84 -17.36
N VAL A 102 -4.61 7.58 -16.95
CA VAL A 102 -4.01 7.00 -15.74
C VAL A 102 -2.62 6.43 -16.00
N SER A 103 -2.42 5.82 -17.19
CA SER A 103 -1.20 5.06 -17.53
C SER A 103 -0.13 5.87 -18.26
N ARG A 104 -0.48 6.99 -18.86
CA ARG A 104 0.43 7.82 -19.66
C ARG A 104 1.70 8.20 -18.91
N LEU A 105 2.86 7.86 -19.46
CA LEU A 105 4.21 8.07 -18.91
C LEU A 105 4.45 7.40 -17.55
N ASP A 106 3.53 6.56 -17.11
CA ASP A 106 3.66 5.76 -15.90
C ASP A 106 3.97 4.31 -16.28
N PHE A 107 5.21 3.90 -16.06
CA PHE A 107 5.71 2.58 -16.44
C PHE A 107 4.96 1.46 -15.73
N PHE A 108 4.73 1.64 -14.42
CA PHE A 108 4.07 0.65 -13.59
C PHE A 108 2.58 0.49 -13.94
N ALA A 109 1.86 1.62 -14.05
CA ALA A 109 0.44 1.60 -14.44
C ALA A 109 0.24 1.02 -15.85
N SER A 110 1.14 1.33 -16.79
CA SER A 110 1.10 0.77 -18.14
C SER A 110 1.33 -0.74 -18.17
N ALA A 111 2.27 -1.25 -17.36
CA ALA A 111 2.54 -2.68 -17.28
C ALA A 111 1.37 -3.45 -16.63
N ALA A 112 0.79 -2.92 -15.56
CA ALA A 112 -0.38 -3.50 -14.90
C ALA A 112 -1.61 -3.52 -15.84
N ALA A 113 -1.88 -2.41 -16.53
CA ALA A 113 -2.94 -2.33 -17.53
C ALA A 113 -2.74 -3.32 -18.69
N THR A 114 -1.50 -3.47 -19.16
CA THR A 114 -1.15 -4.41 -20.24
C THR A 114 -1.40 -5.86 -19.82
N ARG A 115 -1.02 -6.23 -18.60
CA ARG A 115 -1.32 -7.54 -18.05
C ARG A 115 -2.83 -7.83 -18.00
N ALA A 116 -3.61 -6.90 -17.48
CA ALA A 116 -5.06 -7.06 -17.38
C ALA A 116 -5.74 -7.14 -18.73
N PHE A 117 -5.27 -6.33 -19.69
CA PHE A 117 -5.72 -6.37 -21.09
C PHE A 117 -5.40 -7.72 -21.72
N SER A 118 -4.20 -8.26 -21.53
CA SER A 118 -3.74 -9.51 -22.11
C SER A 118 -4.62 -10.71 -21.71
N HIS A 119 -5.06 -10.80 -20.47
CA HIS A 119 -5.91 -11.90 -20.01
C HIS A 119 -7.24 -12.00 -20.79
N GLN A 120 -7.87 -10.88 -21.11
CA GLN A 120 -9.12 -10.89 -21.86
C GLN A 120 -8.86 -11.18 -23.35
N LEU A 121 -7.74 -10.69 -23.86
CA LEU A 121 -7.33 -10.94 -25.25
C LEU A 121 -6.97 -12.41 -25.48
N ILE A 122 -6.24 -13.04 -24.54
CA ILE A 122 -5.93 -14.48 -24.57
C ILE A 122 -7.21 -15.30 -24.65
N LYS A 123 -8.21 -14.93 -23.84
CA LYS A 123 -9.50 -15.62 -23.85
C LYS A 123 -10.17 -15.56 -25.23
N LEU A 124 -10.25 -14.37 -25.82
CA LEU A 124 -10.80 -14.16 -27.15
C LEU A 124 -10.05 -14.97 -28.22
N LEU A 125 -8.72 -14.96 -28.18
CA LEU A 125 -7.89 -15.69 -29.15
C LEU A 125 -8.02 -17.22 -29.01
N LYS A 126 -8.22 -17.73 -27.79
CA LYS A 126 -8.50 -19.16 -27.56
C LYS A 126 -9.86 -19.56 -28.09
N GLU A 127 -10.90 -18.77 -27.81
CA GLU A 127 -12.26 -19.01 -28.30
C GLU A 127 -12.26 -19.05 -29.85
N LYS A 128 -11.60 -18.09 -30.51
CA LYS A 128 -11.40 -18.10 -31.97
C LYS A 128 -10.72 -19.37 -32.47
N LYS A 129 -9.60 -19.76 -31.83
CA LYS A 129 -8.85 -20.96 -32.24
C LYS A 129 -9.65 -22.26 -32.12
N GLU A 130 -10.59 -22.30 -31.16
CA GLU A 130 -11.53 -23.43 -31.00
C GLU A 130 -12.66 -23.41 -32.06
N GLU A 131 -13.16 -22.23 -32.44
CA GLU A 131 -14.16 -22.06 -33.50
C GLU A 131 -13.57 -22.44 -34.88
N ASP A 132 -12.37 -21.97 -35.20
CA ASP A 132 -11.68 -22.28 -36.43
C ASP A 132 -11.39 -23.80 -36.58
N LYS A 133 -11.27 -24.54 -35.48
CA LYS A 133 -11.14 -25.99 -35.49
C LYS A 133 -12.45 -26.72 -35.77
N LYS A 134 -13.58 -26.13 -35.41
CA LYS A 134 -14.90 -26.76 -35.53
C LYS A 134 -15.61 -26.51 -36.86
N GLU A 135 -15.37 -25.34 -37.47
CA GLU A 135 -15.99 -24.96 -38.77
C GLU A 135 -14.99 -24.25 -39.68
N PRO A 136 -14.18 -24.98 -40.47
CA PRO A 136 -13.12 -24.35 -41.29
C PRO A 136 -13.64 -23.54 -42.50
N GLU A 137 -14.91 -23.59 -42.91
CA GLU A 137 -15.36 -23.04 -44.21
C GLU A 137 -16.60 -22.11 -44.19
N ARG A 138 -17.19 -21.77 -43.06
CA ARG A 138 -18.37 -20.88 -43.04
C ARG A 138 -18.03 -19.41 -42.79
N GLY A 139 -18.20 -18.59 -43.84
CA GLY A 139 -18.44 -17.15 -43.71
C GLY A 139 -17.23 -16.23 -43.69
N LYS A 140 -16.36 -16.27 -44.73
CA LYS A 140 -15.21 -15.36 -44.90
C LYS A 140 -15.56 -13.94 -45.39
N ALA A 141 -16.81 -13.61 -45.71
CA ALA A 141 -17.15 -12.38 -46.42
C ALA A 141 -17.25 -11.10 -45.57
N ASP A 142 -17.43 -11.21 -44.26
CA ASP A 142 -17.64 -10.05 -43.37
C ASP A 142 -16.76 -10.04 -42.09
N LYS A 143 -15.71 -10.86 -42.06
CA LYS A 143 -14.79 -10.95 -40.94
C LYS A 143 -13.50 -10.18 -41.22
N GLY A 144 -13.05 -9.31 -40.31
CA GLY A 144 -11.79 -8.58 -40.41
C GLY A 144 -10.57 -9.48 -40.49
N ALA A 145 -9.37 -8.93 -40.50
CA ALA A 145 -8.09 -9.66 -40.61
C ALA A 145 -7.96 -10.75 -39.53
N LEU A 146 -8.54 -10.52 -38.36
CA LEU A 146 -8.62 -11.49 -37.26
C LEU A 146 -9.63 -12.63 -37.49
N GLY A 147 -10.50 -12.54 -38.49
CA GLY A 147 -11.58 -13.51 -38.72
C GLY A 147 -12.68 -13.54 -37.63
N VAL A 148 -12.75 -12.52 -36.76
CA VAL A 148 -13.75 -12.31 -35.70
C VAL A 148 -14.74 -11.24 -36.15
N ASP A 149 -16.02 -11.38 -35.74
CA ASP A 149 -17.01 -10.32 -36.00
C ASP A 149 -16.56 -8.99 -35.35
N PRO A 150 -16.61 -7.86 -36.08
CA PRO A 150 -16.16 -6.55 -35.59
C PRO A 150 -16.83 -6.10 -34.30
N ASN A 151 -18.11 -6.44 -34.08
CA ASN A 151 -18.82 -6.09 -32.86
C ASN A 151 -18.31 -6.91 -31.64
N THR A 152 -18.06 -8.19 -31.85
CA THR A 152 -17.47 -9.10 -30.86
C THR A 152 -16.07 -8.65 -30.47
N LEU A 153 -15.24 -8.31 -31.45
CA LEU A 153 -13.91 -7.76 -31.21
C LEU A 153 -13.97 -6.45 -30.42
N ARG A 154 -14.82 -5.52 -30.84
CA ARG A 154 -15.01 -4.24 -30.16
C ARG A 154 -15.49 -4.40 -28.72
N TRP A 155 -16.42 -5.33 -28.48
CA TRP A 155 -16.90 -5.63 -27.14
C TRP A 155 -15.80 -6.22 -26.24
N ALA A 156 -15.02 -7.17 -26.74
CA ALA A 156 -13.92 -7.79 -26.03
C ALA A 156 -12.81 -6.77 -25.69
N ILE A 157 -12.42 -5.93 -26.65
CA ILE A 157 -11.42 -4.87 -26.42
C ILE A 157 -11.93 -3.86 -25.41
N ARG A 158 -13.19 -3.42 -25.49
CA ARG A 158 -13.80 -2.52 -24.49
C ARG A 158 -13.73 -3.11 -23.09
N ARG A 159 -14.06 -4.38 -22.94
CA ARG A 159 -13.99 -5.08 -21.65
C ARG A 159 -12.55 -5.18 -21.16
N SER A 160 -11.59 -5.44 -22.03
CA SER A 160 -10.16 -5.49 -21.73
C SER A 160 -9.65 -4.13 -21.23
N LEU A 161 -10.03 -3.04 -21.89
CA LEU A 161 -9.65 -1.67 -21.49
C LEU A 161 -10.21 -1.29 -20.14
N LYS A 162 -11.50 -1.59 -19.87
CA LYS A 162 -12.12 -1.34 -18.55
C LYS A 162 -11.41 -2.11 -17.44
N LYS A 163 -11.06 -3.36 -17.68
CA LYS A 163 -10.32 -4.17 -16.72
C LYS A 163 -8.90 -3.64 -16.50
N GLY A 164 -8.24 -3.22 -17.59
CA GLY A 164 -6.93 -2.56 -17.54
C GLY A 164 -6.95 -1.29 -16.70
N LEU A 165 -7.98 -0.44 -16.88
CA LEU A 165 -8.17 0.77 -16.09
C LEU A 165 -8.32 0.47 -14.60
N ALA A 166 -9.19 -0.48 -14.26
CA ALA A 166 -9.41 -0.87 -12.87
C ALA A 166 -8.14 -1.39 -12.21
N GLU A 167 -7.40 -2.28 -12.89
CA GLU A 167 -6.16 -2.86 -12.34
C GLU A 167 -5.04 -1.83 -12.23
N ALA A 168 -4.89 -0.93 -13.20
CA ALA A 168 -3.92 0.17 -13.12
C ALA A 168 -4.21 1.12 -11.95
N GLN A 169 -5.47 1.48 -11.74
CA GLN A 169 -5.88 2.34 -10.63
C GLN A 169 -5.65 1.66 -9.26
N GLU A 170 -6.01 0.40 -9.15
CA GLU A 170 -5.83 -0.37 -7.91
C GLU A 170 -4.35 -0.58 -7.58
N ALA A 171 -3.55 -0.95 -8.56
CA ALA A 171 -2.12 -1.11 -8.41
C ALA A 171 -1.44 0.20 -7.99
N LYS A 172 -1.81 1.32 -8.61
CA LYS A 172 -1.31 2.65 -8.27
C LYS A 172 -1.72 3.07 -6.86
N GLN A 173 -2.98 2.85 -6.48
CA GLN A 173 -3.47 3.13 -5.13
C GLN A 173 -2.74 2.29 -4.08
N ALA A 174 -2.44 1.02 -4.38
CA ALA A 174 -1.68 0.16 -3.47
C ALA A 174 -0.25 0.68 -3.28
N VAL A 175 0.46 0.99 -4.37
CA VAL A 175 1.82 1.55 -4.30
C VAL A 175 1.82 2.88 -3.55
N GLU A 176 0.86 3.76 -3.78
CA GLU A 176 0.70 5.01 -3.03
C GLU A 176 0.44 4.76 -1.54
N THR A 177 -0.31 3.70 -1.22
CA THR A 177 -0.62 3.31 0.16
C THR A 177 0.62 2.85 0.92
N PHE A 178 1.48 2.05 0.28
CA PHE A 178 2.70 1.52 0.90
C PHE A 178 3.92 2.44 0.74
N GLY A 179 3.96 3.28 -0.29
CA GLY A 179 5.12 4.06 -0.72
C GLY A 179 5.19 5.52 -0.29
N ARG A 180 4.10 6.08 0.28
CA ARG A 180 4.13 7.47 0.75
C ARG A 180 4.66 7.56 2.17
N GLU A 181 5.91 7.94 2.32
CA GLU A 181 6.44 8.50 3.56
C GLU A 181 6.31 10.03 3.53
N GLU A 182 5.85 10.65 4.63
CA GLU A 182 5.89 12.11 4.78
C GLU A 182 7.34 12.58 4.89
N GLY A 183 7.78 13.41 3.95
CA GLY A 183 9.09 14.06 3.95
C GLY A 183 10.20 13.35 3.18
N GLY A 184 9.99 12.15 2.66
CA GLY A 184 10.98 11.45 1.83
C GLY A 184 10.34 10.70 0.68
N ILE A 185 10.83 10.91 -0.54
CA ILE A 185 10.47 10.11 -1.72
C ILE A 185 11.28 8.80 -1.64
N GLN A 186 11.03 7.97 -0.65
CA GLN A 186 11.44 6.56 -0.76
C GLN A 186 10.39 5.86 -1.61
N ARG A 187 10.66 5.81 -2.89
CA ARG A 187 9.88 5.01 -3.83
C ARG A 187 10.17 3.55 -3.54
N ILE A 188 9.12 2.77 -3.30
CA ILE A 188 9.23 1.31 -3.28
C ILE A 188 9.96 0.88 -4.56
N PRO A 189 10.98 0.00 -4.50
CA PRO A 189 11.63 -0.54 -5.69
C PRO A 189 10.63 -1.13 -6.67
N LEU A 190 10.88 -1.01 -7.95
CA LEU A 190 9.93 -1.40 -9.02
C LEU A 190 9.52 -2.88 -8.94
N ASN A 191 10.45 -3.76 -8.60
CA ASN A 191 10.19 -5.19 -8.39
C ASN A 191 9.21 -5.45 -7.23
N GLU A 192 9.30 -4.70 -6.14
CA GLU A 192 8.36 -4.81 -5.04
C GLU A 192 6.98 -4.23 -5.40
N GLN A 193 6.93 -3.16 -6.22
CA GLN A 193 5.67 -2.64 -6.75
C GLN A 193 4.94 -3.69 -7.59
N PHE A 194 5.67 -4.38 -8.48
CA PHE A 194 5.09 -5.44 -9.30
C PHE A 194 4.67 -6.65 -8.48
N ARG A 195 5.47 -7.04 -7.49
CA ARG A 195 5.09 -8.12 -6.57
C ARG A 195 3.80 -7.78 -5.83
N LEU A 196 3.65 -6.56 -5.33
CA LEU A 196 2.42 -6.10 -4.69
C LEU A 196 1.22 -6.14 -5.65
N ALA A 197 1.40 -5.71 -6.90
CA ALA A 197 0.35 -5.78 -7.92
C ALA A 197 -0.09 -7.21 -8.23
N ASP A 198 0.84 -8.16 -8.31
CA ASP A 198 0.54 -9.58 -8.50
C ASP A 198 -0.27 -10.16 -7.33
N LEU A 199 0.14 -9.85 -6.10
CA LEU A 199 -0.57 -10.26 -4.90
C LEU A 199 -2.02 -9.75 -4.88
N LEU A 200 -2.22 -8.49 -5.26
CA LEU A 200 -3.55 -7.87 -5.36
C LEU A 200 -4.41 -8.51 -6.44
N GLY A 201 -3.81 -8.91 -7.56
CA GLY A 201 -4.51 -9.57 -8.67
C GLY A 201 -4.94 -11.00 -8.32
N LYS A 202 -4.16 -11.70 -7.49
CA LYS A 202 -4.38 -13.12 -7.15
C LYS A 202 -5.30 -13.33 -5.95
N ASN A 203 -5.38 -12.38 -5.00
CA ASN A 203 -6.09 -12.59 -3.74
C ASN A 203 -7.04 -11.44 -3.37
N ALA A 204 -8.35 -11.73 -3.40
CA ALA A 204 -9.39 -10.75 -3.07
C ALA A 204 -9.32 -10.25 -1.61
N LYS A 205 -8.89 -11.09 -0.64
CA LYS A 205 -8.71 -10.67 0.76
C LYS A 205 -7.58 -9.65 0.89
N ILE A 206 -6.43 -9.88 0.23
CA ILE A 206 -5.31 -8.92 0.23
C ILE A 206 -5.76 -7.59 -0.35
N LYS A 207 -6.48 -7.62 -1.47
CA LYS A 207 -7.05 -6.42 -2.09
C LYS A 207 -7.94 -5.62 -1.14
N GLN A 208 -8.79 -6.31 -0.38
CA GLN A 208 -9.66 -5.68 0.62
C GLN A 208 -8.85 -5.05 1.76
N ILE A 209 -7.86 -5.76 2.30
CA ILE A 209 -6.96 -5.28 3.37
C ILE A 209 -6.22 -4.02 2.90
N VAL A 210 -5.61 -4.05 1.72
CA VAL A 210 -4.84 -2.92 1.17
C VAL A 210 -5.72 -1.69 0.93
N LYS A 211 -6.95 -1.89 0.43
CA LYS A 211 -7.92 -0.80 0.24
C LYS A 211 -8.33 -0.15 1.56
N MET A 212 -8.55 -0.94 2.60
CA MET A 212 -8.86 -0.44 3.94
C MET A 212 -7.66 0.31 4.53
N LEU A 213 -6.47 -0.28 4.44
CA LEU A 213 -5.22 0.31 4.90
C LEU A 213 -4.98 1.71 4.31
N GLY A 214 -5.15 1.87 2.98
CA GLY A 214 -4.99 3.15 2.31
C GLY A 214 -5.93 4.22 2.84
N ARG A 215 -7.18 3.86 3.05
CA ARG A 215 -8.19 4.78 3.61
C ARG A 215 -7.91 5.15 5.07
N MET A 216 -7.54 4.18 5.91
CA MET A 216 -7.19 4.43 7.32
C MET A 216 -6.02 5.40 7.44
N ARG A 217 -4.98 5.24 6.61
CA ARG A 217 -3.83 6.16 6.60
C ARG A 217 -4.20 7.57 6.17
N LEU A 218 -5.05 7.73 5.15
CA LEU A 218 -5.53 9.05 4.72
C LEU A 218 -6.34 9.74 5.82
N GLU A 219 -7.22 9.01 6.51
CA GLU A 219 -7.99 9.53 7.64
C GLU A 219 -7.08 9.93 8.81
N ALA A 220 -6.10 9.09 9.17
CA ALA A 220 -5.13 9.42 10.22
C ALA A 220 -4.35 10.71 9.90
N LEU A 221 -3.93 10.90 8.65
CA LEU A 221 -3.26 12.12 8.20
C LEU A 221 -4.18 13.35 8.31
N SER A 222 -5.47 13.22 7.99
CA SER A 222 -6.43 14.31 8.08
C SER A 222 -6.65 14.76 9.53
N VAL A 223 -6.79 13.78 10.45
CA VAL A 223 -6.93 14.05 11.89
C VAL A 223 -5.67 14.69 12.46
N LYS A 224 -4.49 14.19 12.09
CA LYS A 224 -3.21 14.75 12.55
C LYS A 224 -3.03 16.20 12.08
N ARG A 225 -3.37 16.50 10.83
CA ARG A 225 -3.33 17.89 10.30
C ARG A 225 -4.27 18.81 11.04
N SER A 226 -5.48 18.37 11.40
CA SER A 226 -6.43 19.18 12.16
C SER A 226 -5.94 19.46 13.60
N ARG A 227 -5.19 18.55 14.20
CA ARG A 227 -4.59 18.75 15.54
C ARG A 227 -3.40 19.71 15.53
N ILE A 228 -2.56 19.67 14.48
CA ILE A 228 -1.38 20.56 14.35
C ILE A 228 -1.80 22.03 14.25
N THR A 229 -2.94 22.34 13.65
CA THR A 229 -3.44 23.72 13.55
C THR A 229 -3.85 24.33 14.89
N HIS A 230 -3.97 23.56 15.96
CA HIS A 230 -4.39 24.02 17.28
C HIS A 230 -3.33 23.91 18.39
N SER A 231 -2.17 23.30 18.12
CA SER A 231 -1.08 23.23 19.10
C SER A 231 -0.11 24.39 18.92
N SER A 232 -0.46 25.53 19.50
CA SER A 232 0.56 26.58 19.73
C SER A 232 1.62 26.04 20.70
N PRO A 233 2.90 26.22 20.46
CA PRO A 233 3.94 25.82 21.40
C PRO A 233 3.68 26.50 22.74
N VAL A 234 3.55 25.71 23.79
CA VAL A 234 3.26 26.23 25.14
C VAL A 234 4.54 26.91 25.65
N ARG A 235 4.52 28.24 25.78
CA ARG A 235 5.56 29.00 26.45
C ARG A 235 5.57 28.60 27.92
N ARG A 236 6.62 27.93 28.40
CA ARG A 236 6.71 27.46 29.80
C ARG A 236 7.65 28.29 30.66
N GLY A 237 8.30 29.32 30.12
CA GLY A 237 9.22 30.15 30.90
C GLY A 237 10.16 30.96 30.04
N VAL A 238 11.10 31.59 30.71
CA VAL A 238 12.21 32.32 30.11
C VAL A 238 13.48 31.64 30.58
N GLU A 239 14.44 31.47 29.69
CA GLU A 239 15.77 30.94 29.98
C GLU A 239 16.83 31.89 29.42
N THR A 240 18.06 31.78 29.89
CA THR A 240 19.18 32.51 29.31
C THR A 240 19.85 31.69 28.24
N VAL A 241 20.17 32.31 27.10
CA VAL A 241 20.74 31.64 25.92
C VAL A 241 21.86 32.46 25.30
N GLY A 242 22.77 31.77 24.64
CA GLY A 242 23.78 32.33 23.76
C GLY A 242 23.37 32.29 22.28
N ILE A 243 24.34 32.10 21.39
CA ILE A 243 24.16 32.05 19.92
C ILE A 243 23.17 30.98 19.48
N GLU A 244 23.15 29.80 20.13
CA GLU A 244 22.29 28.68 19.74
C GLU A 244 20.79 28.91 19.98
N GLY A 245 20.44 29.93 20.81
CA GLY A 245 19.07 30.28 21.13
C GLY A 245 18.56 31.60 20.56
N ILE A 246 19.30 32.23 19.67
CA ILE A 246 19.04 33.58 19.15
C ILE A 246 17.69 33.70 18.41
N ASP A 247 17.20 32.61 17.83
CA ASP A 247 15.90 32.49 17.18
C ASP A 247 14.70 32.60 18.14
N ARG A 248 14.94 32.49 19.45
CA ARG A 248 13.93 32.48 20.51
C ARG A 248 14.05 33.63 21.48
N VAL A 249 14.97 34.57 21.22
CA VAL A 249 15.22 35.73 22.09
C VAL A 249 13.96 36.58 22.28
N LEU A 250 13.74 37.07 23.48
CA LEU A 250 12.60 37.92 23.78
C LEU A 250 12.65 39.22 22.96
N PRO A 251 11.50 39.78 22.55
CA PRO A 251 11.42 41.06 21.84
C PRO A 251 12.06 42.20 22.62
N ASP A 252 12.01 42.17 23.96
CA ASP A 252 12.59 43.21 24.83
C ASP A 252 14.14 43.21 24.73
N GLU A 253 14.78 42.06 24.56
CA GLU A 253 16.23 41.97 24.32
C GLU A 253 16.58 42.53 22.94
N LEU A 254 15.74 42.25 21.92
CA LEU A 254 15.94 42.77 20.56
C LEU A 254 15.69 44.28 20.51
N ALA A 255 14.84 44.83 21.39
CA ALA A 255 14.59 46.28 21.47
C ALA A 255 15.85 47.06 21.87
N ALA A 256 16.82 46.41 22.54
CA ALA A 256 18.10 47.04 22.84
C ALA A 256 18.86 47.46 21.58
N LEU A 257 18.73 46.70 20.48
CA LEU A 257 19.33 47.03 19.18
C LEU A 257 18.79 48.31 18.56
N ALA A 258 17.58 48.74 18.95
CA ALA A 258 16.93 49.96 18.46
C ALA A 258 17.45 51.24 19.19
N ILE A 259 18.19 51.09 20.29
CA ILE A 259 18.68 52.19 21.10
C ILE A 259 19.97 52.84 20.51
N GLY A 260 20.55 52.17 19.49
CA GLY A 260 21.78 52.61 18.84
C GLY A 260 23.04 51.89 19.37
N GLU A 261 24.20 52.48 19.19
CA GLU A 261 25.50 51.86 19.41
C GLU A 261 25.71 51.29 20.83
N GLU A 262 25.21 51.94 21.84
CA GLU A 262 25.27 51.47 23.24
C GLU A 262 24.37 50.23 23.48
N GLY A 263 23.20 50.20 22.87
CA GLY A 263 22.30 49.06 22.93
C GLY A 263 22.82 47.84 22.18
N GLU A 264 23.49 48.02 21.03
CA GLU A 264 24.16 47.00 20.27
C GLU A 264 25.30 46.36 21.08
N LYS A 265 26.13 47.18 21.72
CA LYS A 265 27.20 46.69 22.62
C LYS A 265 26.67 45.86 23.78
N LEU A 266 25.54 46.31 24.37
CA LEU A 266 24.91 45.59 25.46
C LEU A 266 24.33 44.24 24.99
N PHE A 267 23.66 44.22 23.83
CA PHE A 267 23.15 42.99 23.25
C PHE A 267 24.25 41.99 22.91
N LEU A 268 25.35 42.43 22.27
CA LEU A 268 26.50 41.57 21.94
C LEU A 268 27.18 41.04 23.22
N ARG A 269 27.31 41.86 24.25
CA ARG A 269 27.86 41.38 25.52
C ARG A 269 27.02 40.27 26.11
N LYS A 270 25.69 40.46 26.21
CA LYS A 270 24.78 39.42 26.73
C LYS A 270 24.78 38.16 25.87
N LEU A 271 24.95 38.31 24.55
CA LEU A 271 25.04 37.16 23.63
C LEU A 271 26.30 36.32 23.89
N PHE A 272 27.46 36.98 24.12
CA PHE A 272 28.72 36.31 24.43
C PHE A 272 28.77 35.72 25.84
N ASP A 273 28.10 36.40 26.80
CA ASP A 273 28.03 35.93 28.20
C ASP A 273 26.94 34.86 28.36
N GLU A 274 26.22 34.45 27.28
CA GLU A 274 25.07 33.51 27.28
C GLU A 274 23.90 33.94 28.22
N ASP A 275 23.70 35.25 28.33
CA ASP A 275 22.75 35.87 29.27
C ASP A 275 21.56 36.57 28.59
N LEU A 276 21.33 36.27 27.30
CA LEU A 276 20.14 36.75 26.58
C LEU A 276 18.90 35.99 27.03
N LEU A 277 17.86 36.72 27.38
CA LEU A 277 16.56 36.12 27.75
C LEU A 277 15.84 35.62 26.48
N ALA A 278 15.49 34.34 26.49
CA ALA A 278 14.77 33.66 25.42
C ALA A 278 13.57 32.88 25.92
N TYR A 279 12.60 32.69 25.04
CA TYR A 279 11.47 31.83 25.35
C TYR A 279 11.93 30.37 25.46
N ASN A 280 11.67 29.75 26.60
CA ASN A 280 11.80 28.32 26.74
C ASN A 280 10.56 27.63 26.15
N TYR A 281 10.67 27.12 24.94
CA TYR A 281 9.70 26.23 24.35
C TYR A 281 10.09 24.81 24.73
N LYS A 282 9.52 24.26 25.81
CA LYS A 282 9.53 22.81 25.88
C LYS A 282 8.64 22.34 24.74
N ASN A 283 9.25 21.78 23.72
CA ASN A 283 8.58 20.77 22.92
C ASN A 283 7.94 19.80 23.92
N PRO A 284 6.70 19.34 23.71
CA PRO A 284 6.22 18.20 24.48
C PRO A 284 7.35 17.18 24.38
N VAL A 285 7.91 16.85 25.55
CA VAL A 285 9.01 15.90 25.64
C VAL A 285 8.65 14.79 24.70
N ASP A 286 9.52 14.48 23.73
CA ASP A 286 9.48 13.20 23.07
C ASP A 286 9.54 12.18 24.20
N GLU A 287 8.38 11.84 24.75
CA GLU A 287 8.27 10.70 25.64
C GLU A 287 8.78 9.58 24.77
N THR A 288 9.94 9.03 25.14
CA THR A 288 10.54 7.93 24.42
C THR A 288 9.55 6.77 24.52
N HIS A 289 8.62 6.75 23.57
CA HIS A 289 7.65 5.68 23.47
C HIS A 289 8.41 4.40 23.18
N GLY A 290 8.12 3.36 23.94
CA GLY A 290 8.65 2.03 23.71
C GLY A 290 8.15 1.43 22.38
N PRO A 291 8.44 0.15 22.15
CA PRO A 291 7.97 -0.55 20.95
C PRO A 291 6.44 -0.67 20.94
N ILE A 292 5.89 -0.93 19.75
CA ILE A 292 4.48 -1.23 19.58
C ILE A 292 4.31 -2.74 19.41
N LEU A 293 3.49 -3.33 20.27
CA LEU A 293 3.08 -4.72 20.20
C LEU A 293 1.63 -4.79 19.71
N ILE A 294 1.33 -5.77 18.85
CA ILE A 294 -0.01 -5.91 18.27
C ILE A 294 -0.44 -7.36 18.38
N ALA A 295 -1.61 -7.60 18.99
CA ALA A 295 -2.23 -8.91 19.05
C ALA A 295 -3.60 -8.84 18.37
N VAL A 296 -3.79 -9.63 17.30
CA VAL A 296 -5.02 -9.67 16.51
C VAL A 296 -5.70 -11.01 16.73
N ASP A 297 -6.95 -10.98 17.09
CA ASP A 297 -7.81 -12.15 17.21
C ASP A 297 -8.09 -12.74 15.82
N GLY A 298 -7.69 -13.98 15.60
CA GLY A 298 -7.89 -14.75 14.38
C GLY A 298 -9.00 -15.80 14.48
N SER A 299 -9.85 -15.73 15.49
CA SER A 299 -10.94 -16.68 15.72
C SER A 299 -12.03 -16.64 14.64
N GLY A 300 -12.87 -17.68 14.59
CA GLY A 300 -13.94 -17.78 13.62
C GLY A 300 -14.99 -16.67 13.71
N SER A 301 -15.22 -16.07 14.88
CA SER A 301 -16.15 -14.95 15.09
C SER A 301 -15.67 -13.64 14.43
N MET A 302 -14.36 -13.52 14.23
CA MET A 302 -13.73 -12.40 13.50
C MET A 302 -13.83 -12.53 11.98
N ALA A 303 -14.28 -13.65 11.43
CA ALA A 303 -14.26 -13.91 10.00
C ALA A 303 -14.91 -12.82 9.13
N GLY A 304 -14.39 -12.60 7.93
CA GLY A 304 -14.93 -11.68 6.94
C GLY A 304 -14.44 -10.24 7.07
N HIS A 305 -15.36 -9.29 7.20
CA HIS A 305 -15.02 -7.86 7.23
C HIS A 305 -14.19 -7.46 8.46
N LYS A 306 -14.54 -8.00 9.65
CA LYS A 306 -13.83 -7.74 10.90
C LYS A 306 -12.35 -8.16 10.80
N GLU A 307 -12.10 -9.37 10.29
CA GLU A 307 -10.76 -9.91 10.07
C GLU A 307 -9.94 -9.03 9.14
N SER A 308 -10.49 -8.68 7.98
CA SER A 308 -9.83 -7.84 6.99
C SER A 308 -9.51 -6.45 7.56
N TRP A 309 -10.42 -5.88 8.34
CA TRP A 309 -10.25 -4.57 8.97
C TRP A 309 -9.19 -4.63 10.08
N ALA A 310 -9.23 -5.64 10.95
CA ALA A 310 -8.27 -5.83 12.03
C ALA A 310 -6.83 -6.01 11.50
N LYS A 311 -6.67 -6.83 10.46
CA LYS A 311 -5.38 -7.01 9.77
C LYS A 311 -4.90 -5.72 9.10
N ALA A 312 -5.80 -4.94 8.48
CA ALA A 312 -5.45 -3.65 7.90
C ALA A 312 -4.98 -2.65 8.98
N LEU A 313 -5.67 -2.60 10.14
CA LEU A 313 -5.24 -1.76 11.27
C LEU A 313 -3.88 -2.20 11.81
N ALA A 314 -3.64 -3.49 11.97
CA ALA A 314 -2.37 -4.03 12.45
C ALA A 314 -1.21 -3.62 11.52
N ILE A 315 -1.37 -3.80 10.21
CA ILE A 315 -0.38 -3.37 9.21
C ILE A 315 -0.17 -1.86 9.28
N ALA A 316 -1.25 -1.07 9.37
CA ALA A 316 -1.17 0.39 9.45
C ALA A 316 -0.38 0.84 10.67
N THR A 317 -0.61 0.21 11.83
CA THR A 317 0.10 0.47 13.08
C THR A 317 1.58 0.14 12.97
N ILE A 318 1.94 -1.02 12.39
CA ILE A 318 3.34 -1.40 12.14
C ILE A 318 4.05 -0.39 11.22
N LEU A 319 3.40 0.00 10.12
CA LEU A 319 3.95 0.97 9.19
C LEU A 319 4.12 2.35 9.84
N GLN A 320 3.19 2.76 10.70
CA GLN A 320 3.29 4.01 11.44
C GLN A 320 4.41 3.95 12.48
N ALA A 321 4.58 2.83 13.19
CA ALA A 321 5.69 2.62 14.12
C ALA A 321 7.06 2.73 13.42
N LYS A 322 7.23 2.06 12.28
CA LYS A 322 8.45 2.17 11.46
C LYS A 322 8.76 3.62 11.09
N LYS A 323 7.73 4.40 10.71
CA LYS A 323 7.86 5.81 10.40
C LYS A 323 8.31 6.65 11.60
N GLY A 324 7.78 6.36 12.78
CA GLY A 324 8.19 6.94 14.05
C GLY A 324 9.51 6.39 14.62
N LYS A 325 10.25 5.56 13.86
CA LYS A 325 11.47 4.85 14.29
C LYS A 325 11.25 4.01 15.57
N ARG A 326 10.01 3.56 15.80
CA ARG A 326 9.66 2.64 16.88
C ARG A 326 9.75 1.19 16.40
N ASN A 327 10.28 0.30 17.20
CA ASN A 327 10.19 -1.14 16.94
C ASN A 327 8.71 -1.58 17.01
N SER A 328 8.33 -2.55 16.20
CA SER A 328 6.99 -3.10 16.23
C SER A 328 7.00 -4.59 15.95
N GLN A 329 6.19 -5.32 16.70
CA GLN A 329 5.97 -6.75 16.54
C GLN A 329 4.47 -7.02 16.62
N GLY A 330 3.99 -8.01 15.88
CA GLY A 330 2.58 -8.36 15.89
C GLY A 330 2.36 -9.86 15.77
N ILE A 331 1.26 -10.32 16.33
CA ILE A 331 0.79 -11.71 16.25
C ILE A 331 -0.68 -11.75 15.88
N ILE A 332 -1.08 -12.83 15.20
CA ILE A 332 -2.47 -13.29 15.11
C ILE A 332 -2.59 -14.49 16.03
N PHE A 333 -3.58 -14.53 16.90
CA PHE A 333 -3.78 -15.58 17.89
C PHE A 333 -5.14 -16.29 17.73
N GLY A 334 -5.19 -17.54 18.19
CA GLY A 334 -6.39 -18.36 18.22
C GLY A 334 -6.69 -18.89 19.65
N ALA A 335 -7.06 -20.16 19.75
CA ALA A 335 -7.43 -20.81 21.01
C ALA A 335 -6.24 -21.36 21.80
N SER A 336 -5.09 -21.63 21.18
CA SER A 336 -3.95 -22.29 21.78
C SER A 336 -2.61 -21.59 21.48
N GLU A 337 -1.56 -21.94 22.20
CA GLU A 337 -0.21 -21.41 21.97
C GLU A 337 0.37 -21.81 20.60
N GLN A 338 -0.06 -22.94 20.03
CA GLN A 338 0.35 -23.35 18.69
C GLN A 338 -0.34 -22.52 17.60
N GLU A 339 -1.41 -21.80 17.94
CA GLU A 339 -2.15 -20.91 17.03
C GLU A 339 -1.70 -19.46 17.20
N ILE A 340 -0.40 -19.23 17.20
CA ILE A 340 0.21 -17.91 17.16
C ILE A 340 0.96 -17.78 15.83
N PHE A 341 0.57 -16.77 15.04
CA PHE A 341 1.19 -16.41 13.78
C PHE A 341 1.81 -15.02 13.88
N GLU A 342 3.12 -14.90 13.63
CA GLU A 342 3.80 -13.60 13.62
C GLU A 342 3.44 -12.79 12.38
N ILE A 343 3.12 -11.51 12.59
CA ILE A 343 2.78 -10.57 11.51
C ILE A 343 4.06 -10.07 10.85
N ASP A 344 4.33 -10.53 9.63
CA ASP A 344 5.38 -9.97 8.76
C ASP A 344 4.74 -9.16 7.62
N VAL A 345 4.96 -7.85 7.62
CA VAL A 345 4.43 -6.95 6.60
C VAL A 345 4.97 -7.27 5.20
N ASN A 346 6.11 -7.95 5.11
CA ASN A 346 6.67 -8.37 3.82
C ASN A 346 6.01 -9.65 3.27
N LYS A 347 5.24 -10.38 4.10
CA LYS A 347 4.55 -11.62 3.76
C LYS A 347 3.03 -11.45 3.82
N LEU A 348 2.50 -10.55 3.01
CA LEU A 348 1.06 -10.24 2.98
C LEU A 348 0.16 -11.42 2.62
N GLU A 349 0.66 -12.39 1.85
CA GLU A 349 -0.09 -13.62 1.51
C GLU A 349 -0.33 -14.47 2.75
N ASP A 350 0.72 -14.72 3.52
CA ASP A 350 0.64 -15.51 4.74
C ASP A 350 -0.29 -14.82 5.74
N LEU A 351 -0.16 -13.49 5.87
CA LEU A 351 -1.01 -12.68 6.73
C LEU A 351 -2.49 -12.72 6.32
N ALA A 352 -2.78 -12.66 5.02
CA ALA A 352 -4.17 -12.67 4.54
C ALA A 352 -4.86 -14.02 4.75
N THR A 353 -4.09 -15.12 4.72
CA THR A 353 -4.59 -16.48 4.91
C THR A 353 -4.56 -16.94 6.36
N ALA A 354 -3.73 -16.33 7.22
CA ALA A 354 -3.65 -16.66 8.63
C ALA A 354 -4.99 -16.38 9.34
N SER A 355 -5.76 -17.41 9.62
CA SER A 355 -6.99 -17.36 10.42
C SER A 355 -7.17 -18.71 11.12
N PHE A 356 -7.64 -18.66 12.36
CA PHE A 356 -7.88 -19.81 13.18
C PHE A 356 -9.39 -20.00 13.32
N HIS A 357 -9.94 -21.07 12.79
CA HIS A 357 -11.39 -21.31 12.81
C HIS A 357 -11.90 -21.88 14.15
N MET A 358 -11.04 -22.02 15.14
CA MET A 358 -11.33 -22.50 16.49
C MET A 358 -11.71 -21.33 17.43
N GLY A 359 -11.97 -21.61 18.69
CA GLY A 359 -12.34 -20.62 19.70
C GLY A 359 -11.24 -19.58 19.98
N THR A 360 -11.50 -18.70 20.95
CA THR A 360 -10.60 -17.62 21.37
C THR A 360 -10.08 -17.87 22.78
N ASN A 361 -8.77 -17.69 23.00
CA ASN A 361 -8.14 -17.70 24.32
C ASN A 361 -7.19 -16.50 24.45
N PHE A 362 -7.42 -15.66 25.46
CA PHE A 362 -6.58 -14.48 25.69
C PHE A 362 -5.29 -14.78 26.47
N GLY A 363 -5.17 -15.95 27.09
CA GLY A 363 -3.97 -16.34 27.85
C GLY A 363 -2.69 -16.31 27.01
N PRO A 364 -2.61 -17.05 25.88
CA PRO A 364 -1.42 -17.08 25.04
C PRO A 364 -0.93 -15.69 24.56
N PRO A 365 -1.76 -14.79 23.99
CA PRO A 365 -1.31 -13.45 23.58
C PRO A 365 -0.91 -12.55 24.75
N LEU A 366 -1.52 -12.71 25.92
CA LEU A 366 -1.14 -11.94 27.11
C LEU A 366 0.20 -12.42 27.67
N ARG A 367 0.49 -13.74 27.68
CA ARG A 367 1.82 -14.28 28.05
C ARG A 367 2.89 -13.81 27.06
N TRP A 368 2.62 -13.87 25.75
CA TRP A 368 3.52 -13.32 24.74
C TRP A 368 3.84 -11.83 25.00
N ALA A 369 2.81 -11.03 25.32
CA ALA A 369 3.01 -9.62 25.64
C ALA A 369 3.81 -9.40 26.92
N GLN A 370 3.60 -10.22 27.95
CA GLN A 370 4.40 -10.18 29.20
C GLN A 370 5.89 -10.42 28.93
N ASP A 371 6.23 -11.42 28.10
CA ASP A 371 7.61 -11.71 27.74
C ASP A 371 8.23 -10.50 27.03
N LYS A 372 7.49 -9.88 26.12
CA LYS A 372 7.94 -8.68 25.41
C LYS A 372 8.06 -7.46 26.32
N PHE A 373 7.18 -7.29 27.30
CA PHE A 373 7.30 -6.21 28.31
C PHE A 373 8.56 -6.36 29.17
N ASN A 374 8.97 -7.58 29.46
CA ASN A 374 10.20 -7.85 30.19
C ASN A 374 11.46 -7.53 29.36
N GLU A 375 11.41 -7.81 28.05
CA GLU A 375 12.50 -7.51 27.11
C GLU A 375 12.57 -6.03 26.75
N GLN A 376 11.44 -5.35 26.64
CA GLN A 376 11.30 -4.02 26.06
C GLN A 376 10.35 -3.15 26.91
N PRO A 377 10.87 -2.35 27.84
CA PRO A 377 10.04 -1.52 28.72
C PRO A 377 9.31 -0.41 27.94
N ARG A 378 8.22 0.09 28.54
CA ARG A 378 7.35 1.15 27.98
C ARG A 378 6.71 0.80 26.64
N ALA A 379 6.49 -0.49 26.38
CA ALA A 379 5.81 -0.95 25.20
C ALA A 379 4.32 -0.57 25.21
N ASP A 380 3.76 -0.27 24.04
CA ASP A 380 2.32 -0.10 23.85
C ASP A 380 1.74 -1.35 23.21
N LEU A 381 0.82 -2.05 23.89
CA LEU A 381 0.11 -3.21 23.33
C LEU A 381 -1.22 -2.78 22.73
N PHE A 382 -1.45 -3.11 21.46
CA PHE A 382 -2.75 -3.03 20.79
C PHE A 382 -3.37 -4.41 20.68
N PHE A 383 -4.47 -4.61 21.38
CA PHE A 383 -5.19 -5.88 21.46
C PHE A 383 -6.51 -5.77 20.70
N ILE A 384 -6.63 -6.46 19.54
CA ILE A 384 -7.76 -6.35 18.62
C ILE A 384 -8.57 -7.64 18.64
N THR A 385 -9.83 -7.57 19.08
CA THR A 385 -10.71 -8.74 19.23
C THR A 385 -12.20 -8.33 19.09
N ASP A 386 -13.09 -9.29 18.97
CA ASP A 386 -14.53 -9.07 19.14
C ASP A 386 -15.04 -9.39 20.56
N GLY A 387 -14.13 -9.71 21.48
CA GLY A 387 -14.28 -9.45 22.94
C GLY A 387 -14.89 -10.52 23.79
N ILE A 388 -15.17 -11.71 23.30
CA ILE A 388 -15.82 -12.76 24.09
C ILE A 388 -14.81 -13.84 24.48
N CYS A 389 -14.18 -13.69 25.64
CA CYS A 389 -13.34 -14.72 26.23
C CYS A 389 -13.22 -14.55 27.75
N ASN A 390 -13.14 -15.63 28.47
CA ASN A 390 -12.80 -15.63 29.88
C ASN A 390 -11.28 -15.75 30.05
N ILE A 391 -10.72 -14.97 30.98
CA ILE A 391 -9.30 -15.03 31.33
C ILE A 391 -9.22 -15.58 32.75
N GLU A 392 -8.27 -16.47 33.00
CA GLU A 392 -7.98 -16.91 34.39
C GLU A 392 -7.48 -15.74 35.21
N GLU A 393 -7.92 -15.68 36.48
CA GLU A 393 -7.58 -14.56 37.37
C GLU A 393 -6.07 -14.45 37.63
N THR A 394 -5.39 -15.57 37.66
CA THR A 394 -3.93 -15.65 37.81
C THR A 394 -3.21 -15.05 36.60
N GLU A 395 -3.59 -15.43 35.40
CA GLU A 395 -3.01 -14.89 34.13
C GLU A 395 -3.23 -13.39 34.02
N ARG A 396 -4.44 -12.92 34.35
CA ARG A 396 -4.77 -11.50 34.35
C ARG A 396 -3.89 -10.72 35.37
N ALA A 397 -3.77 -11.23 36.60
CA ALA A 397 -2.98 -10.59 37.64
C ALA A 397 -1.50 -10.53 37.27
N ASP A 398 -0.97 -11.57 36.65
CA ASP A 398 0.42 -11.63 36.16
C ASP A 398 0.67 -10.63 35.05
N PHE A 399 -0.25 -10.53 34.09
CA PHE A 399 -0.18 -9.53 33.01
C PHE A 399 -0.19 -8.10 33.57
N ILE A 400 -1.11 -7.76 34.47
CA ILE A 400 -1.21 -6.43 35.08
C ILE A 400 0.08 -6.10 35.86
N ARG A 401 0.65 -7.05 36.58
CA ARG A 401 1.93 -6.85 37.29
C ARG A 401 3.08 -6.58 36.32
N ALA A 402 3.19 -7.36 35.24
CA ALA A 402 4.22 -7.17 34.24
C ALA A 402 4.08 -5.82 33.53
N LYS A 403 2.85 -5.46 33.12
CA LYS A 403 2.52 -4.16 32.52
C LYS A 403 2.92 -2.99 33.40
N THR A 404 2.52 -3.02 34.70
CA THR A 404 2.83 -1.95 35.63
C THR A 404 4.33 -1.82 35.89
N ARG A 405 5.03 -2.96 36.05
CA ARG A 405 6.48 -2.97 36.31
C ARG A 405 7.28 -2.43 35.13
N SER A 406 6.86 -2.71 33.90
CA SER A 406 7.54 -2.24 32.69
C SER A 406 7.15 -0.82 32.27
N GLY A 407 6.11 -0.24 32.85
CA GLY A 407 5.51 1.03 32.42
C GLY A 407 4.87 0.94 31.04
N ALA A 408 4.36 -0.24 30.66
CA ALA A 408 3.69 -0.51 29.40
C ALA A 408 2.22 -0.08 29.45
N ASN A 409 1.66 0.27 28.29
CA ASN A 409 0.24 0.55 28.14
C ASN A 409 -0.45 -0.55 27.32
N CYS A 410 -1.73 -0.77 27.58
CA CYS A 410 -2.55 -1.71 26.82
C CYS A 410 -3.81 -1.02 26.30
N TYR A 411 -3.96 -1.02 24.98
CA TYR A 411 -5.09 -0.45 24.25
C TYR A 411 -5.87 -1.58 23.58
N SER A 412 -7.14 -1.76 23.96
CA SER A 412 -8.00 -2.76 23.32
C SER A 412 -8.93 -2.15 22.29
N VAL A 413 -9.05 -2.82 21.15
CA VAL A 413 -9.99 -2.48 20.08
C VAL A 413 -11.02 -3.59 19.96
N LEU A 414 -12.26 -3.29 20.37
CA LEU A 414 -13.38 -4.20 20.35
C LEU A 414 -14.25 -3.99 19.10
N ILE A 415 -14.51 -5.05 18.33
CA ILE A 415 -15.25 -5.00 17.08
C ILE A 415 -16.58 -5.72 17.25
N GLY A 416 -17.69 -4.97 17.30
CA GLY A 416 -19.05 -5.54 17.28
C GLY A 416 -19.47 -6.24 18.56
N SER A 417 -18.82 -5.97 19.67
CA SER A 417 -19.21 -6.48 20.99
C SER A 417 -19.85 -5.37 21.84
N GLU A 418 -20.94 -5.70 22.49
CA GLU A 418 -21.57 -4.83 23.50
C GLU A 418 -20.92 -5.02 24.88
N THR A 419 -20.26 -6.17 25.12
CA THR A 419 -19.62 -6.50 26.39
C THR A 419 -18.14 -6.13 26.38
N THR A 420 -17.81 -5.08 27.13
CA THR A 420 -16.41 -4.59 27.25
C THR A 420 -15.72 -5.05 28.53
N GLU A 421 -16.40 -5.81 29.38
CA GLU A 421 -15.96 -6.09 30.77
C GLU A 421 -14.66 -6.87 30.83
N THR A 422 -14.48 -7.90 30.01
CA THR A 422 -13.28 -8.73 30.05
C THR A 422 -12.03 -7.92 29.68
N VAL A 423 -12.06 -7.17 28.58
CA VAL A 423 -10.89 -6.41 28.12
C VAL A 423 -10.62 -5.17 28.99
N LYS A 424 -11.64 -4.56 29.60
CA LYS A 424 -11.47 -3.45 30.57
C LYS A 424 -10.64 -3.83 31.78
N GLN A 425 -10.62 -5.09 32.16
CA GLN A 425 -9.90 -5.56 33.33
C GLN A 425 -8.38 -5.45 33.21
N PHE A 426 -7.85 -5.43 31.99
CA PHE A 426 -6.41 -5.37 31.75
C PHE A 426 -5.97 -4.20 30.86
N SER A 427 -6.92 -3.53 30.19
CA SER A 427 -6.64 -2.43 29.27
C SER A 427 -6.71 -1.07 29.94
N ASP A 428 -5.82 -0.16 29.52
CA ASP A 428 -5.83 1.24 29.97
C ASP A 428 -6.88 2.06 29.20
N LYS A 429 -7.12 1.69 27.93
CA LYS A 429 -8.15 2.30 27.08
C LYS A 429 -8.79 1.26 26.19
N VAL A 430 -10.11 1.36 26.01
CA VAL A 430 -10.88 0.48 25.14
C VAL A 430 -11.59 1.31 24.06
N PHE A 431 -11.37 0.97 22.81
CA PHE A 431 -12.06 1.50 21.64
C PHE A 431 -13.16 0.52 21.25
N SER A 432 -14.42 0.89 21.43
CA SER A 432 -15.56 0.05 21.03
C SER A 432 -16.07 0.48 19.65
N LEU A 433 -16.13 -0.45 18.72
CA LEU A 433 -16.50 -0.24 17.33
C LEU A 433 -17.74 -1.05 16.96
N ALA A 434 -18.44 -0.60 15.92
CA ALA A 434 -19.55 -1.33 15.35
C ALA A 434 -19.13 -2.68 14.75
N VAL A 435 -20.08 -3.56 14.45
CA VAL A 435 -19.85 -4.86 13.79
C VAL A 435 -19.14 -4.72 12.44
N ALA A 436 -19.38 -3.62 11.73
CA ALA A 436 -18.72 -3.28 10.47
C ALA A 436 -17.94 -1.96 10.63
N PRO A 437 -16.74 -1.98 11.21
CA PRO A 437 -15.97 -0.78 11.44
C PRO A 437 -15.54 -0.15 10.11
N THR A 438 -15.47 1.18 10.12
CA THR A 438 -15.09 1.97 8.95
C THR A 438 -13.58 2.27 8.92
N PRO A 439 -12.99 2.64 7.78
CA PRO A 439 -11.62 3.13 7.74
C PRO A 439 -11.38 4.38 8.59
N ARG A 440 -12.42 5.21 8.83
CA ARG A 440 -12.35 6.39 9.68
C ARG A 440 -12.07 6.02 11.14
N ASP A 441 -12.72 4.96 11.63
CA ASP A 441 -12.48 4.45 12.99
C ASP A 441 -11.02 4.03 13.18
N GLY A 442 -10.46 3.31 12.17
CA GLY A 442 -9.04 2.98 12.15
C GLY A 442 -8.14 4.21 12.11
N GLY A 443 -8.49 5.22 11.30
CA GLY A 443 -7.76 6.49 11.24
C GLY A 443 -7.73 7.25 12.55
N GLN A 444 -8.83 7.25 13.31
CA GLN A 444 -8.89 7.86 14.65
C GLN A 444 -7.96 7.12 15.63
N ILE A 445 -8.01 5.79 15.67
CA ILE A 445 -7.13 4.98 16.52
C ILE A 445 -5.66 5.27 16.18
N LEU A 446 -5.29 5.23 14.90
CA LEU A 446 -3.93 5.53 14.45
C LEU A 446 -3.46 6.95 14.80
N SER A 447 -4.36 7.91 14.95
CA SER A 447 -4.01 9.28 15.31
C SER A 447 -3.71 9.46 16.81
N GLU A 448 -4.01 8.46 17.62
CA GLU A 448 -3.74 8.45 19.07
C GLU A 448 -2.45 7.71 19.42
N ILE A 449 -1.86 7.02 18.45
CA ILE A 449 -0.57 6.34 18.52
C ILE A 449 0.55 7.28 18.06
#